data_18e4bfba635a19f087e53663cd3f346f
#
_entry.id   18e4bfba635a19f087e53663cd3f346f
#
_cell.length_a   1.000
_cell.length_b   1.000
_cell.length_c   1.000
_cell.angle_alpha   90.00
_cell.angle_beta   90.00
_cell.angle_gamma   90.00
#
_symmetry.space_group_name_H-M   'P 1'
#
loop_
_entity.id
_entity.type
_entity.pdbx_description
1 polymer ?
#
loop_
_entity_poly.entity_id
_entity_poly.type
_entity_poly.pdbx_seq_one_letter_code
_entity_poly.pdbx_strand_id
1 'polypeptide(L)'
;MLAAAQGTNIQLYVSTFYQEGGSPEFDKGIKDSINNNASAKSDNGGDDTISAVTAMGYDAYYVALEAIKAAGSPDAAKIKAALPTVTYTGVSGSISFDAIGDAVRDTAFIKTADTANGAWVLEKVQTGSAS
;
A
#
# COMPACT_ATOMS: atom_id res chain seq x y z
N MET A 1 -7.51 8.71 -16.42
CA MET A 1 -8.70 9.01 -15.60
C MET A 1 -8.64 10.44 -15.07
N LEU A 2 -7.65 10.80 -14.24
CA LEU A 2 -7.54 12.13 -13.64
C LEU A 2 -7.43 13.26 -14.68
N ALA A 3 -6.55 13.12 -15.68
CA ALA A 3 -6.42 14.11 -16.77
C ALA A 3 -7.73 14.31 -17.56
N ALA A 4 -8.56 13.28 -17.70
CA ALA A 4 -9.86 13.40 -18.38
C ALA A 4 -10.93 14.09 -17.52
N ALA A 5 -10.73 14.14 -16.22
CA ALA A 5 -11.64 14.83 -15.29
C ALA A 5 -11.25 16.30 -15.07
N GLN A 6 -10.04 16.69 -15.48
CA GLN A 6 -9.54 18.04 -15.28
C GLN A 6 -10.42 19.09 -15.99
N GLY A 7 -10.77 20.16 -15.28
CA GLY A 7 -11.65 21.21 -15.78
C GLY A 7 -13.13 20.85 -15.88
N THR A 8 -13.54 19.69 -15.35
CA THR A 8 -14.94 19.25 -15.30
C THR A 8 -15.52 19.37 -13.88
N ASN A 9 -16.85 19.22 -13.75
CA ASN A 9 -17.54 19.19 -12.46
C ASN A 9 -17.77 17.74 -11.95
N ILE A 10 -17.03 16.76 -12.48
CA ILE A 10 -17.17 15.37 -12.07
C ILE A 10 -16.61 15.18 -10.67
N GLN A 11 -17.41 14.58 -9.79
CA GLN A 11 -16.94 14.08 -8.50
C GLN A 11 -16.43 12.64 -8.69
N LEU A 12 -15.14 12.44 -8.47
CA LEU A 12 -14.47 11.16 -8.66
C LEU A 12 -13.81 10.74 -7.34
N TYR A 13 -14.11 9.53 -6.89
CA TYR A 13 -13.53 8.95 -5.70
C TYR A 13 -12.84 7.64 -6.00
N VAL A 14 -11.73 7.38 -5.34
CA VAL A 14 -11.02 6.09 -5.40
C VAL A 14 -10.65 5.65 -4.00
N SER A 15 -10.69 4.35 -3.75
CA SER A 15 -10.14 3.77 -2.53
C SER A 15 -8.72 3.23 -2.81
N THR A 16 -7.85 3.34 -1.83
CA THR A 16 -6.48 2.85 -1.91
C THR A 16 -6.00 2.41 -0.52
N PHE A 17 -4.89 1.68 -0.47
CA PHE A 17 -4.31 1.17 0.78
C PHE A 17 -3.06 1.94 1.23
N TYR A 18 -2.69 3.00 0.53
CA TYR A 18 -1.58 3.85 0.90
C TYR A 18 -1.84 5.32 0.55
N GLN A 19 -1.34 6.20 1.41
CA GLN A 19 -1.30 7.64 1.19
C GLN A 19 0.12 8.14 1.46
N GLU A 20 0.72 8.80 0.48
CA GLU A 20 2.00 9.49 0.66
C GLU A 20 1.93 10.48 1.84
N GLY A 21 3.00 10.55 2.61
CA GLY A 21 3.06 11.29 3.87
C GLY A 21 2.75 10.45 5.10
N GLY A 22 2.16 9.26 4.93
CA GLY A 22 1.86 8.35 6.05
C GLY A 22 3.11 7.71 6.67
N SER A 23 4.18 7.53 5.90
CA SER A 23 5.48 7.05 6.34
C SER A 23 6.61 7.81 5.62
N PRO A 24 7.07 8.96 6.17
CA PRO A 24 8.05 9.82 5.49
C PRO A 24 9.37 9.13 5.14
N GLU A 25 9.82 8.20 5.98
CA GLU A 25 11.06 7.45 5.75
C GLU A 25 10.91 6.47 4.58
N PHE A 26 9.79 5.74 4.53
CA PHE A 26 9.45 4.88 3.41
C PHE A 26 9.29 5.68 2.11
N ASP A 27 8.55 6.78 2.15
CA ASP A 27 8.34 7.65 0.99
C ASP A 27 9.66 8.14 0.42
N LYS A 28 10.55 8.64 1.30
CA LYS A 28 11.87 9.09 0.88
C LYS A 28 12.67 7.97 0.24
N GLY A 29 12.71 6.80 0.85
CA GLY A 29 13.47 5.65 0.33
C GLY A 29 12.99 5.21 -1.04
N ILE A 30 11.69 5.14 -1.26
CA ILE A 30 11.10 4.76 -2.55
C ILE A 30 11.36 5.84 -3.61
N LYS A 31 11.12 7.11 -3.28
CA LYS A 31 11.36 8.23 -4.22
C LYS A 31 12.83 8.35 -4.61
N ASP A 32 13.74 8.20 -3.65
CA ASP A 32 15.17 8.16 -3.93
C ASP A 32 15.52 7.01 -4.89
N SER A 33 14.97 5.82 -4.68
CA SER A 33 15.19 4.66 -5.55
C SER A 33 14.67 4.90 -6.97
N ILE A 34 13.48 5.47 -7.12
CA ILE A 34 12.88 5.79 -8.42
C ILE A 34 13.71 6.87 -9.12
N ASN A 35 14.04 7.96 -8.43
CA ASN A 35 14.72 9.10 -9.03
C ASN A 35 16.20 8.84 -9.37
N ASN A 36 16.85 7.91 -8.68
CA ASN A 36 18.23 7.50 -8.95
C ASN A 36 18.33 6.42 -10.05
N ASN A 37 17.20 5.94 -10.59
CA ASN A 37 17.16 4.92 -11.62
C ASN A 37 16.22 5.33 -12.75
N ALA A 38 16.80 5.72 -13.89
CA ALA A 38 16.03 6.20 -15.05
C ALA A 38 15.04 5.16 -15.60
N SER A 39 15.38 3.87 -15.54
CA SER A 39 14.47 2.78 -15.94
C SER A 39 13.30 2.68 -14.97
N ALA A 40 13.56 2.67 -13.65
CA ALA A 40 12.51 2.63 -12.64
C ALA A 40 11.56 3.83 -12.75
N LYS A 41 12.09 5.03 -13.04
CA LYS A 41 11.27 6.21 -13.24
C LYS A 41 10.40 6.12 -14.50
N SER A 42 10.94 5.60 -15.59
CA SER A 42 10.18 5.35 -16.82
C SER A 42 9.06 4.34 -16.60
N ASP A 43 9.38 3.23 -15.89
CA ASP A 43 8.42 2.17 -15.59
C ASP A 43 7.33 2.64 -14.62
N ASN A 44 7.64 3.64 -13.78
CA ASN A 44 6.68 4.30 -12.87
C ASN A 44 5.85 5.41 -13.55
N GLY A 45 5.84 5.45 -14.87
CA GLY A 45 5.05 6.44 -15.63
C GLY A 45 5.70 7.81 -15.78
N GLY A 46 6.99 7.94 -15.46
CA GLY A 46 7.78 9.16 -15.63
C GLY A 46 7.85 10.06 -14.39
N ASP A 47 7.16 9.73 -13.33
CA ASP A 47 7.17 10.46 -12.05
C ASP A 47 7.65 9.58 -10.89
N ASP A 48 7.60 10.09 -9.66
CA ASP A 48 7.98 9.37 -8.44
C ASP A 48 6.80 9.09 -7.51
N THR A 49 5.58 9.07 -8.04
CA THR A 49 4.36 8.75 -7.29
C THR A 49 4.42 7.34 -6.71
N ILE A 50 4.13 7.21 -5.44
CA ILE A 50 4.14 5.93 -4.74
C ILE A 50 2.75 5.28 -4.85
N SER A 51 2.69 4.13 -5.51
CA SER A 51 1.46 3.36 -5.60
C SER A 51 1.18 2.58 -4.32
N ALA A 52 -0.10 2.28 -4.05
CA ALA A 52 -0.46 1.38 -2.95
C ALA A 52 0.16 -0.01 -3.11
N VAL A 53 0.36 -0.47 -4.35
CA VAL A 53 0.99 -1.77 -4.63
C VAL A 53 2.45 -1.78 -4.17
N THR A 54 3.18 -0.67 -4.32
CA THR A 54 4.56 -0.53 -3.81
C THR A 54 4.59 -0.67 -2.29
N ALA A 55 3.69 0.02 -1.58
CA ALA A 55 3.60 -0.07 -0.11
C ALA A 55 3.21 -1.48 0.35
N MET A 56 2.23 -2.11 -0.32
CA MET A 56 1.82 -3.49 -0.01
C MET A 56 2.93 -4.51 -0.30
N GLY A 57 3.68 -4.33 -1.38
CA GLY A 57 4.83 -5.21 -1.69
C GLY A 57 5.95 -5.10 -0.66
N TYR A 58 6.22 -3.88 -0.19
CA TYR A 58 7.15 -3.64 0.91
C TYR A 58 6.70 -4.36 2.18
N ASP A 59 5.45 -4.19 2.59
CA ASP A 59 4.90 -4.85 3.77
C ASP A 59 4.86 -6.37 3.63
N ALA A 60 4.55 -6.90 2.43
CA ALA A 60 4.54 -8.34 2.17
C ALA A 60 5.91 -9.00 2.43
N TYR A 61 7.00 -8.30 2.12
CA TYR A 61 8.34 -8.75 2.45
C TYR A 61 8.53 -8.93 3.96
N TYR A 62 8.13 -7.95 4.76
CA TYR A 62 8.26 -8.03 6.23
C TYR A 62 7.29 -9.04 6.84
N VAL A 63 6.08 -9.15 6.32
CA VAL A 63 5.13 -10.22 6.72
C VAL A 63 5.76 -11.60 6.48
N ALA A 64 6.41 -11.82 5.35
CA ALA A 64 7.12 -13.07 5.08
C ALA A 64 8.25 -13.33 6.09
N LEU A 65 9.02 -12.30 6.46
CA LEU A 65 10.06 -12.42 7.48
C LEU A 65 9.46 -12.78 8.86
N GLU A 66 8.37 -12.15 9.26
CA GLU A 66 7.70 -12.47 10.53
C GLU A 66 7.13 -13.90 10.52
N ALA A 67 6.59 -14.36 9.38
CA ALA A 67 6.12 -15.74 9.24
C ALA A 67 7.27 -16.76 9.35
N ILE A 68 8.44 -16.47 8.77
CA ILE A 68 9.65 -17.31 8.92
C ILE A 68 10.11 -17.35 10.37
N LYS A 69 10.13 -16.21 11.05
CA LYS A 69 10.47 -16.14 12.48
C LYS A 69 9.49 -16.96 13.33
N ALA A 70 8.19 -16.80 13.10
CA ALA A 70 7.15 -17.54 13.81
C ALA A 70 7.24 -19.06 13.56
N ALA A 71 7.58 -19.47 12.34
CA ALA A 71 7.78 -20.86 11.97
C ALA A 71 9.06 -21.48 12.59
N GLY A 72 10.03 -20.65 12.96
CA GLY A 72 11.37 -21.09 13.41
C GLY A 72 12.11 -21.93 12.37
N SER A 73 11.76 -21.82 11.07
CA SER A 73 12.23 -22.69 10.02
C SER A 73 12.04 -22.05 8.64
N PRO A 74 12.94 -22.28 7.68
CA PRO A 74 12.75 -21.88 6.28
C PRO A 74 11.85 -22.83 5.48
N ASP A 75 11.30 -23.88 6.12
CA ASP A 75 10.41 -24.83 5.47
C ASP A 75 9.08 -24.17 5.10
N ALA A 76 8.70 -24.26 3.82
CA ALA A 76 7.52 -23.57 3.29
C ALA A 76 6.20 -24.03 3.94
N ALA A 77 6.09 -25.33 4.31
CA ALA A 77 4.87 -25.84 4.96
C ALA A 77 4.75 -25.28 6.38
N LYS A 78 5.86 -25.16 7.12
CA LYS A 78 5.89 -24.57 8.45
C LYS A 78 5.61 -23.07 8.40
N ILE A 79 6.17 -22.35 7.41
CA ILE A 79 5.89 -20.92 7.21
C ILE A 79 4.40 -20.71 6.92
N LYS A 80 3.84 -21.50 5.99
CA LYS A 80 2.40 -21.45 5.69
C LYS A 80 1.53 -21.71 6.93
N ALA A 81 1.90 -22.69 7.77
CA ALA A 81 1.18 -23.01 8.99
C ALA A 81 1.28 -21.90 10.06
N ALA A 82 2.39 -21.15 10.06
CA ALA A 82 2.60 -20.03 10.99
C ALA A 82 1.88 -18.75 10.55
N LEU A 83 1.62 -18.56 9.25
CA LEU A 83 1.08 -17.31 8.70
C LEU A 83 -0.21 -16.80 9.39
N PRO A 84 -1.19 -17.65 9.75
CA PRO A 84 -2.40 -17.21 10.47
C PRO A 84 -2.13 -16.60 11.84
N THR A 85 -0.94 -16.83 12.41
CA THR A 85 -0.56 -16.26 13.72
C THR A 85 0.17 -14.92 13.60
N VAL A 86 0.50 -14.51 12.38
CA VAL A 86 1.24 -13.29 12.12
C VAL A 86 0.30 -12.09 12.14
N THR A 87 0.66 -11.09 12.93
CA THR A 87 0.10 -9.75 12.84
C THR A 87 1.25 -8.78 12.64
N TYR A 88 1.14 -7.94 11.63
CA TYR A 88 2.18 -6.98 11.26
C TYR A 88 1.57 -5.60 11.04
N THR A 89 2.19 -4.56 11.59
CA THR A 89 1.83 -3.16 11.28
C THR A 89 2.91 -2.57 10.42
N GLY A 90 2.59 -2.42 9.15
CA GLY A 90 3.48 -1.90 8.13
C GLY A 90 3.13 -0.48 7.69
N VAL A 91 3.75 -0.05 6.58
CA VAL A 91 3.49 1.28 6.01
C VAL A 91 2.10 1.40 5.39
N SER A 92 1.51 0.28 4.98
CA SER A 92 0.14 0.22 4.43
C SER A 92 -0.93 -0.12 5.49
N GLY A 93 -0.58 -0.06 6.79
CA GLY A 93 -1.48 -0.32 7.90
C GLY A 93 -1.31 -1.68 8.56
N SER A 94 -2.28 -2.09 9.38
CA SER A 94 -2.28 -3.37 10.06
C SER A 94 -2.67 -4.50 9.10
N ILE A 95 -1.95 -5.62 9.20
CA ILE A 95 -2.13 -6.81 8.36
C ILE A 95 -2.20 -8.02 9.30
N SER A 96 -3.25 -8.80 9.16
CA SER A 96 -3.41 -10.13 9.75
C SER A 96 -4.02 -11.06 8.71
N PHE A 97 -4.24 -12.33 9.05
CA PHE A 97 -4.78 -13.30 8.10
C PHE A 97 -5.96 -14.04 8.72
N ASP A 98 -6.97 -14.29 7.92
CA ASP A 98 -8.10 -15.12 8.31
C ASP A 98 -7.81 -16.62 8.14
N ALA A 99 -8.79 -17.45 8.48
CA ALA A 99 -8.65 -18.91 8.46
C ALA A 99 -8.44 -19.49 7.06
N ILE A 100 -8.79 -18.77 6.00
CA ILE A 100 -8.59 -19.20 4.62
C ILE A 100 -7.33 -18.61 3.98
N GLY A 101 -6.65 -17.71 4.70
CA GLY A 101 -5.36 -17.13 4.30
C GLY A 101 -5.48 -15.77 3.62
N ASP A 102 -6.66 -15.16 3.63
CA ASP A 102 -6.86 -13.82 3.10
C ASP A 102 -6.38 -12.77 4.11
N ALA A 103 -5.75 -11.71 3.59
CA ALA A 103 -5.29 -10.60 4.41
C ALA A 103 -6.48 -9.79 4.92
N VAL A 104 -6.61 -9.70 6.24
CA VAL A 104 -7.59 -8.84 6.91
C VAL A 104 -7.00 -7.45 7.07
N ARG A 105 -7.73 -6.45 6.58
CA ARG A 105 -7.39 -5.04 6.66
C ARG A 105 -8.58 -4.24 7.17
N ASP A 106 -8.30 -3.27 8.01
CA ASP A 106 -9.32 -2.44 8.65
C ASP A 106 -9.33 -1.00 8.14
N THR A 107 -8.37 -0.64 7.28
CA THR A 107 -8.17 0.76 6.87
C THR A 107 -8.08 0.89 5.35
N ALA A 108 -8.81 1.86 4.82
CA ALA A 108 -8.70 2.31 3.44
C ALA A 108 -8.62 3.84 3.39
N PHE A 109 -7.88 4.35 2.42
CA PHE A 109 -7.78 5.78 2.13
C PHE A 109 -8.71 6.11 0.97
N ILE A 110 -9.64 7.02 1.18
CA ILE A 110 -10.52 7.52 0.11
C ILE A 110 -9.92 8.82 -0.41
N LYS A 111 -9.62 8.83 -1.70
CA LYS A 111 -9.12 10.01 -2.41
C LYS A 111 -10.19 10.55 -3.33
N THR A 112 -10.22 11.86 -3.47
CA THR A 112 -11.04 12.56 -4.47
C THR A 112 -10.14 13.24 -5.52
N ALA A 113 -10.70 13.46 -6.71
CA ALA A 113 -10.00 14.19 -7.75
C ALA A 113 -10.13 15.70 -7.51
N ASP A 114 -9.00 16.37 -7.29
CA ASP A 114 -8.90 17.80 -7.48
C ASP A 114 -8.84 18.09 -8.99
N THR A 115 -10.00 18.35 -9.58
CA THR A 115 -10.13 18.55 -11.03
C THR A 115 -9.55 19.90 -11.49
N ALA A 116 -9.32 20.84 -10.58
CA ALA A 116 -8.68 22.12 -10.90
C ALA A 116 -7.17 21.95 -11.09
N ASN A 117 -6.53 21.19 -10.20
CA ASN A 117 -5.07 20.98 -10.21
C ASN A 117 -4.64 19.67 -10.87
N GLY A 118 -5.57 18.79 -11.23
CA GLY A 118 -5.27 17.49 -11.82
C GLY A 118 -4.54 16.55 -10.86
N ALA A 119 -4.91 16.57 -9.57
CA ALA A 119 -4.27 15.79 -8.52
C ALA A 119 -5.27 14.92 -7.76
N TRP A 120 -4.78 13.81 -7.19
CA TRP A 120 -5.53 13.05 -6.19
C TRP A 120 -5.24 13.63 -4.81
N VAL A 121 -6.28 13.98 -4.07
CA VAL A 121 -6.17 14.48 -2.69
C VAL A 121 -6.89 13.53 -1.73
N LEU A 122 -6.36 13.42 -0.52
CA LEU A 122 -6.99 12.60 0.51
C LEU A 122 -8.31 13.26 0.95
N GLU A 123 -9.40 12.53 0.81
CA GLU A 123 -10.73 12.96 1.28
C GLU A 123 -10.94 12.50 2.72
N LYS A 124 -10.73 11.20 2.98
CA LYS A 124 -10.83 10.65 4.33
C LYS A 124 -10.10 9.32 4.48
N VAL A 125 -9.79 8.98 5.71
CA VAL A 125 -9.42 7.62 6.11
C VAL A 125 -10.69 6.90 6.56
N GLN A 126 -10.99 5.79 5.91
CA GLN A 126 -12.12 4.93 6.27
C GLN A 126 -11.58 3.75 7.09
N THR A 127 -12.01 3.65 8.33
CA THR A 127 -11.77 2.48 9.16
C THR A 127 -13.03 1.61 9.21
N GLY A 128 -12.85 0.30 9.22
CA GLY A 128 -13.90 -0.69 9.41
C GLY A 128 -13.55 -1.61 10.56
N SER A 129 -14.55 -2.18 11.24
CA SER A 129 -14.31 -3.32 12.12
C SER A 129 -14.29 -4.56 11.23
N ALA A 130 -13.26 -5.39 11.33
CA ALA A 130 -13.32 -6.75 10.82
C ALA A 130 -14.45 -7.45 11.58
N SER A 131 -15.48 -7.85 10.86
CA SER A 131 -16.62 -8.61 11.42
C SER A 131 -16.31 -10.10 11.43
#